data_4110fdfbdbff248ad3dac6df1a5a3206
#
_entry.id   4110fdfbdbff248ad3dac6df1a5a3206
#
_cell.length_a   1.000
_cell.length_b   1.000
_cell.length_c   1.000
_cell.angle_alpha   90.00
_cell.angle_beta   90.00
_cell.angle_gamma   90.00
#
_symmetry.space_group_name_H-M   'P 1'
#
loop_
_entity.id
_entity.type
_entity.pdbx_description
1 polymer ?
#
loop_
_entity_poly.entity_id
_entity_poly.type
_entity_poly.pdbx_seq_one_letter_code
_entity_poly.pdbx_strand_id
1 'polypeptide(L)'
;MTLRDQACIYKGTVHIRNAHANQSCSHCPNAHITHTHNKFARRTGVVTIMVIWAIAIASIIVAATQILAFREATIGRECISRVQARWAARAGVETMIAIMEWHNANPDPEDALALTRDLEGNAFGEVETGTWDIRHFIDGQEWAGPMDENSKLNINVITRMQLLELPNISQDVVDSINDWRDNDDEPQQMGAEADYYRNRGLGYEPRNGNFHSIAELELVAGAWPQYVRGEDWNLNGRLDPNEDDGKRTMPDDSANGKLDGGWSQYLTASTRPVIQSASGQPRLDLRKATSEEIMTRTGVDSTQAAAIVTYAKGGTARMANILATPLSQLTGSRNPSATSGAAASRTGRSSAGRANTPTPTATTVKNLDNKQLGLVLNECTLENPNTLQANAGKVNLNTASRVLLRDILQLDTRFADSILSRRISKQSGLLSLADIVDLPGATQEQLQILGQVADVSSSVYMISSRGRATTSGAETEIVAVVDRSESPVRILEYREP
;
A
#
# COMPACT_ATOMS: atom_id res chain seq x y z
N MET A 1 -17.62 18.12 37.58
CA MET A 1 -18.76 18.91 38.11
C MET A 1 -20.00 18.10 37.82
N THR A 2 -20.52 17.46 38.82
CA THR A 2 -21.64 16.51 38.88
C THR A 2 -22.98 17.22 38.65
N LEU A 3 -23.88 16.60 37.90
CA LEU A 3 -25.32 16.67 38.17
C LEU A 3 -25.98 15.38 37.70
N ARG A 4 -26.51 14.72 38.71
CA ARG A 4 -27.35 13.52 38.78
C ARG A 4 -28.81 13.83 38.48
N ASP A 5 -29.49 12.77 38.02
CA ASP A 5 -30.84 12.31 38.35
C ASP A 5 -32.09 13.16 38.02
N GLN A 6 -33.00 12.58 37.29
CA GLN A 6 -34.24 12.10 37.92
C GLN A 6 -35.12 11.28 36.92
N ALA A 7 -35.30 10.03 37.30
CA ALA A 7 -36.33 9.17 36.78
C ALA A 7 -37.65 9.48 37.46
N CYS A 8 -38.74 9.57 36.70
CA CYS A 8 -40.10 9.59 37.25
C CYS A 8 -40.87 8.37 36.75
N ILE A 9 -41.07 7.41 37.65
CA ILE A 9 -41.93 6.25 37.49
C ILE A 9 -43.33 6.69 37.94
N TYR A 10 -44.35 6.59 37.09
CA TYR A 10 -45.77 6.64 37.50
C TYR A 10 -46.36 5.23 37.45
N LYS A 11 -46.54 4.64 38.66
CA LYS A 11 -47.44 3.49 38.92
C LYS A 11 -48.76 4.05 39.35
N GLY A 12 -49.82 3.89 38.56
CA GLY A 12 -51.21 4.13 38.95
C GLY A 12 -51.90 2.80 39.21
N THR A 13 -52.09 2.48 40.49
CA THR A 13 -52.87 1.33 40.94
C THR A 13 -54.32 1.82 41.13
N VAL A 14 -55.27 1.26 40.39
CA VAL A 14 -56.72 1.50 40.64
C VAL A 14 -57.25 0.42 41.57
N HIS A 15 -57.63 0.86 42.78
CA HIS A 15 -58.38 0.03 43.73
C HIS A 15 -59.86 0.18 43.46
N ILE A 16 -60.55 -0.93 43.18
CA ILE A 16 -62.00 -1.02 43.21
C ILE A 16 -62.39 -1.54 44.57
N ARG A 17 -63.11 -0.69 45.36
CA ARG A 17 -63.75 -1.08 46.61
C ARG A 17 -65.17 -1.58 46.34
N ASN A 18 -65.44 -2.80 46.74
CA ASN A 18 -66.76 -3.35 46.92
C ASN A 18 -67.44 -2.69 48.15
N ALA A 19 -68.58 -2.18 47.99
CA ALA A 19 -69.46 -1.81 49.11
C ALA A 19 -70.74 -2.63 49.01
N HIS A 20 -70.89 -3.52 49.98
CA HIS A 20 -72.20 -4.15 50.31
C HIS A 20 -73.09 -3.16 50.99
N ALA A 21 -74.36 -3.11 50.54
CA ALA A 21 -75.47 -2.62 51.38
C ALA A 21 -76.68 -3.46 51.09
N ASN A 22 -77.01 -4.32 52.06
CA ASN A 22 -78.34 -4.91 52.25
C ASN A 22 -79.34 -3.86 52.75
N GLN A 23 -80.49 -3.76 52.15
CA GLN A 23 -81.68 -3.40 52.84
C GLN A 23 -82.90 -4.05 52.20
N SER A 24 -83.54 -4.88 53.01
CA SER A 24 -84.86 -5.51 52.80
C SER A 24 -86.02 -4.49 52.96
N CYS A 25 -86.93 -4.50 52.08
CA CYS A 25 -88.31 -3.97 52.37
C CYS A 25 -89.34 -4.86 51.73
N SER A 26 -90.20 -5.41 52.63
CA SER A 26 -91.42 -6.15 52.36
C SER A 26 -92.60 -5.21 52.10
N HIS A 27 -93.43 -5.51 51.16
CA HIS A 27 -94.93 -5.47 51.13
C HIS A 27 -95.46 -5.18 49.72
N CYS A 28 -96.11 -6.20 49.15
CA CYS A 28 -97.37 -6.32 48.44
C CYS A 28 -97.71 -5.41 47.21
N PRO A 29 -98.73 -5.77 46.40
CA PRO A 29 -99.30 -7.09 46.04
C PRO A 29 -99.48 -7.24 44.50
N ASN A 30 -99.89 -8.48 44.13
CA ASN A 30 -100.34 -8.97 42.83
C ASN A 30 -100.80 -7.98 41.77
N ALA A 31 -100.06 -7.96 40.63
CA ALA A 31 -100.58 -7.52 39.33
C ALA A 31 -100.27 -8.58 38.31
N HIS A 32 -101.38 -9.11 37.71
CA HIS A 32 -101.25 -10.03 36.56
C HIS A 32 -100.55 -9.33 35.41
N ILE A 33 -99.38 -9.82 35.04
CA ILE A 33 -98.71 -9.36 33.82
C ILE A 33 -98.76 -10.49 32.83
N THR A 34 -99.56 -10.25 31.78
CA THR A 34 -99.56 -11.07 30.56
C THR A 34 -98.18 -11.14 29.92
N HIS A 35 -97.70 -12.37 29.82
CA HIS A 35 -96.48 -12.65 29.07
C HIS A 35 -96.71 -12.38 27.58
N THR A 36 -96.30 -11.26 27.05
CA THR A 36 -96.00 -11.14 25.65
C THR A 36 -94.62 -11.69 25.37
N HIS A 37 -94.55 -12.86 24.71
CA HIS A 37 -93.30 -13.41 24.19
C HIS A 37 -92.76 -12.50 23.13
N ASN A 38 -91.77 -11.70 23.48
CA ASN A 38 -91.04 -10.92 22.53
C ASN A 38 -89.97 -11.81 21.85
N LYS A 39 -90.26 -12.31 20.64
CA LYS A 39 -89.34 -13.12 19.79
C LYS A 39 -88.29 -12.21 19.16
N PHE A 40 -87.49 -11.53 19.92
CA PHE A 40 -86.31 -10.75 19.38
C PHE A 40 -84.94 -11.21 19.82
N ALA A 41 -84.78 -12.50 20.11
CA ALA A 41 -83.53 -13.01 20.61
C ALA A 41 -82.78 -13.98 19.64
N ARG A 42 -82.75 -13.73 18.33
CA ARG A 42 -82.07 -14.59 17.40
C ARG A 42 -81.23 -13.93 16.29
N ARG A 43 -80.95 -12.62 16.36
CA ARG A 43 -80.12 -11.94 15.36
C ARG A 43 -78.77 -11.37 15.86
N THR A 44 -78.50 -11.39 17.18
CA THR A 44 -77.30 -10.81 17.79
C THR A 44 -76.03 -11.66 17.57
N GLY A 45 -76.15 -12.98 17.36
CA GLY A 45 -74.95 -13.85 17.17
C GLY A 45 -74.18 -13.63 15.84
N VAL A 46 -74.89 -13.30 14.76
CA VAL A 46 -74.26 -13.07 13.45
C VAL A 46 -73.51 -11.75 13.42
N VAL A 47 -74.07 -10.70 14.03
CA VAL A 47 -73.42 -9.37 14.09
C VAL A 47 -72.13 -9.44 14.93
N THR A 48 -72.15 -10.12 16.08
CA THR A 48 -70.98 -10.32 16.93
C THR A 48 -69.87 -11.08 16.21
N ILE A 49 -70.24 -12.12 15.45
CA ILE A 49 -69.26 -12.88 14.63
C ILE A 49 -68.66 -11.97 13.55
N MET A 50 -69.47 -11.17 12.84
CA MET A 50 -68.97 -10.21 11.84
C MET A 50 -68.04 -9.15 12.46
N VAL A 51 -68.34 -8.65 13.65
CA VAL A 51 -67.47 -7.68 14.35
C VAL A 51 -66.17 -8.34 14.77
N ILE A 52 -66.18 -9.57 15.26
CA ILE A 52 -64.95 -10.30 15.61
C ILE A 52 -64.09 -10.53 14.37
N TRP A 53 -64.66 -10.95 13.24
CA TRP A 53 -63.95 -11.07 11.96
C TRP A 53 -63.39 -9.73 11.47
N ALA A 54 -64.14 -8.66 11.55
CA ALA A 54 -63.68 -7.33 11.18
C ALA A 54 -62.50 -6.87 12.04
N ILE A 55 -62.52 -7.12 13.36
CA ILE A 55 -61.42 -6.81 14.27
C ILE A 55 -60.22 -7.70 13.95
N ALA A 56 -60.42 -9.00 13.68
CA ALA A 56 -59.30 -9.91 13.31
C ALA A 56 -58.63 -9.47 12.00
N ILE A 57 -59.42 -9.14 10.98
CA ILE A 57 -58.88 -8.63 9.71
C ILE A 57 -58.14 -7.29 9.91
N ALA A 58 -58.72 -6.34 10.66
CA ALA A 58 -58.08 -5.09 10.98
C ALA A 58 -56.73 -5.30 11.74
N SER A 59 -56.72 -6.24 12.70
CA SER A 59 -55.52 -6.57 13.45
C SER A 59 -54.43 -7.18 12.55
N ILE A 60 -54.79 -8.03 11.58
CA ILE A 60 -53.84 -8.59 10.60
C ILE A 60 -53.26 -7.48 9.71
N ILE A 61 -54.11 -6.57 9.24
CA ILE A 61 -53.66 -5.42 8.42
C ILE A 61 -52.69 -4.54 9.20
N VAL A 62 -53.03 -4.21 10.47
CA VAL A 62 -52.14 -3.41 11.33
C VAL A 62 -50.83 -4.13 11.58
N ALA A 63 -50.85 -5.43 11.88
CA ALA A 63 -49.65 -6.21 12.08
C ALA A 63 -48.77 -6.26 10.78
N ALA A 64 -49.38 -6.46 9.62
CA ALA A 64 -48.68 -6.46 8.34
C ALA A 64 -48.06 -5.07 8.03
N THR A 65 -48.77 -3.99 8.25
CA THR A 65 -48.22 -2.62 8.06
C THR A 65 -47.10 -2.30 9.04
N GLN A 66 -47.18 -2.77 10.30
CA GLN A 66 -46.09 -2.63 11.27
C GLN A 66 -44.83 -3.39 10.84
N ILE A 67 -44.96 -4.64 10.38
CA ILE A 67 -43.80 -5.44 9.88
C ILE A 67 -43.17 -4.73 8.70
N LEU A 68 -43.92 -4.23 7.73
CA LEU A 68 -43.39 -3.48 6.59
C LEU A 68 -42.68 -2.21 7.06
N ALA A 69 -43.28 -1.42 7.96
CA ALA A 69 -42.68 -0.20 8.47
C ALA A 69 -41.37 -0.47 9.24
N PHE A 70 -41.29 -1.54 10.03
CA PHE A 70 -40.04 -1.95 10.68
C PHE A 70 -38.98 -2.37 9.68
N ARG A 71 -39.34 -3.12 8.66
CA ARG A 71 -38.40 -3.53 7.59
C ARG A 71 -37.84 -2.31 6.85
N GLU A 72 -38.70 -1.39 6.44
CA GLU A 72 -38.32 -0.14 5.77
C GLU A 72 -37.37 0.71 6.65
N ALA A 73 -37.74 0.87 7.92
CA ALA A 73 -36.91 1.61 8.89
C ALA A 73 -35.54 0.94 9.15
N THR A 74 -35.46 -0.40 9.10
CA THR A 74 -34.22 -1.14 9.27
C THR A 74 -33.33 -0.95 8.05
N ILE A 75 -33.88 -1.11 6.83
CA ILE A 75 -33.15 -0.88 5.59
C ILE A 75 -32.64 0.57 5.52
N GLY A 76 -33.50 1.55 5.85
CA GLY A 76 -33.13 2.96 5.85
C GLY A 76 -31.96 3.25 6.82
N ARG A 77 -32.00 2.68 8.03
CA ARG A 77 -30.88 2.81 8.99
C ARG A 77 -29.60 2.17 8.50
N GLU A 78 -29.68 1.00 7.88
CA GLU A 78 -28.51 0.34 7.33
C GLU A 78 -27.88 1.13 6.18
N CYS A 79 -28.70 1.67 5.26
CA CYS A 79 -28.21 2.54 4.20
C CYS A 79 -27.48 3.78 4.75
N ILE A 80 -28.05 4.45 5.76
CA ILE A 80 -27.41 5.60 6.41
C ILE A 80 -26.10 5.18 7.06
N SER A 81 -26.07 4.05 7.75
CA SER A 81 -24.88 3.55 8.43
C SER A 81 -23.76 3.19 7.45
N ARG A 82 -24.08 2.61 6.31
CA ARG A 82 -23.08 2.36 5.24
C ARG A 82 -22.50 3.66 4.69
N VAL A 83 -23.34 4.67 4.48
CA VAL A 83 -22.87 6.01 4.07
C VAL A 83 -21.96 6.62 5.13
N GLN A 84 -22.29 6.49 6.42
CA GLN A 84 -21.46 6.96 7.53
C GLN A 84 -20.11 6.24 7.56
N ALA A 85 -20.09 4.90 7.43
CA ALA A 85 -18.88 4.11 7.34
C ALA A 85 -18.00 4.53 6.16
N ARG A 86 -18.61 4.75 4.99
CA ARG A 86 -17.92 5.23 3.80
C ARG A 86 -17.25 6.59 4.02
N TRP A 87 -17.93 7.53 4.66
CA TRP A 87 -17.34 8.84 4.97
C TRP A 87 -16.20 8.72 5.98
N ALA A 88 -16.29 7.81 6.95
CA ALA A 88 -15.21 7.54 7.87
C ALA A 88 -13.99 6.92 7.15
N ALA A 89 -14.20 5.92 6.27
CA ALA A 89 -13.13 5.36 5.45
C ALA A 89 -12.46 6.44 4.59
N ARG A 90 -13.25 7.29 3.94
CA ARG A 90 -12.73 8.39 3.13
C ARG A 90 -11.94 9.40 3.96
N ALA A 91 -12.38 9.72 5.17
CA ALA A 91 -11.63 10.60 6.07
C ALA A 91 -10.25 10.05 6.38
N GLY A 92 -10.12 8.71 6.55
CA GLY A 92 -8.82 8.07 6.69
C GLY A 92 -7.91 8.27 5.48
N VAL A 93 -8.43 8.06 4.26
CA VAL A 93 -7.67 8.28 3.01
C VAL A 93 -7.21 9.74 2.89
N GLU A 94 -8.12 10.70 3.10
CA GLU A 94 -7.80 12.13 3.02
C GLU A 94 -6.77 12.55 4.10
N THR A 95 -6.83 11.95 5.29
CA THR A 95 -5.83 12.17 6.35
C THR A 95 -4.44 11.72 5.91
N MET A 96 -4.32 10.52 5.32
CA MET A 96 -3.05 10.03 4.80
C MET A 96 -2.49 10.93 3.69
N ILE A 97 -3.33 11.35 2.76
CA ILE A 97 -2.95 12.29 1.69
C ILE A 97 -2.46 13.61 2.28
N ALA A 98 -3.17 14.16 3.25
CA ALA A 98 -2.76 15.42 3.90
C ALA A 98 -1.40 15.32 4.61
N ILE A 99 -1.12 14.20 5.28
CA ILE A 99 0.18 13.92 5.90
C ILE A 99 1.28 13.85 4.82
N MET A 100 1.04 13.15 3.72
CA MET A 100 1.99 13.03 2.60
C MET A 100 2.29 14.41 1.97
N GLU A 101 1.26 15.24 1.78
CA GLU A 101 1.42 16.61 1.28
C GLU A 101 2.25 17.48 2.23
N TRP A 102 1.99 17.35 3.54
CA TRP A 102 2.77 18.09 4.54
C TRP A 102 4.26 17.72 4.49
N HIS A 103 4.58 16.41 4.39
CA HIS A 103 5.96 15.94 4.25
C HIS A 103 6.60 16.32 2.90
N ASN A 104 5.82 16.42 1.82
CA ASN A 104 6.33 16.94 0.55
C ASN A 104 6.73 18.42 0.66
N ALA A 105 5.96 19.21 1.43
CA ALA A 105 6.25 20.62 1.67
C ALA A 105 7.34 20.84 2.74
N ASN A 106 7.54 19.89 3.65
CA ASN A 106 8.47 19.96 4.79
C ASN A 106 9.37 18.71 4.85
N PRO A 107 10.25 18.52 3.87
CA PRO A 107 11.13 17.35 3.84
C PRO A 107 12.15 17.39 4.98
N ASP A 108 12.43 16.23 5.60
CA ASP A 108 13.45 16.05 6.61
C ASP A 108 14.57 15.15 6.09
N PRO A 109 15.73 15.71 5.67
CA PRO A 109 16.83 14.93 5.15
C PRO A 109 17.58 14.10 6.21
N GLU A 110 17.32 14.36 7.50
CA GLU A 110 17.98 13.65 8.61
C GLU A 110 17.14 12.49 9.15
N ASP A 111 15.90 12.34 8.66
CA ASP A 111 14.98 11.31 9.09
C ASP A 111 14.15 10.71 7.95
N ALA A 112 14.64 9.61 7.38
CA ALA A 112 13.97 8.90 6.30
C ALA A 112 12.64 8.22 6.71
N LEU A 113 12.42 8.00 8.01
CA LEU A 113 11.22 7.34 8.54
C LEU A 113 10.19 8.32 9.13
N ALA A 114 10.43 9.65 9.06
CA ALA A 114 9.51 10.65 9.62
C ALA A 114 8.09 10.50 9.04
N LEU A 115 7.97 10.41 7.72
CA LEU A 115 6.68 10.17 7.05
C LEU A 115 6.02 8.86 7.53
N THR A 116 6.76 7.76 7.54
CA THR A 116 6.23 6.45 7.93
C THR A 116 5.66 6.48 9.34
N ARG A 117 6.37 7.07 10.29
CA ARG A 117 5.89 7.21 11.68
C ARG A 117 4.62 8.06 11.79
N ASP A 118 4.53 9.14 11.03
CA ASP A 118 3.33 9.99 11.05
C ASP A 118 2.14 9.29 10.39
N LEU A 119 2.36 8.50 9.33
CA LEU A 119 1.33 7.68 8.72
C LEU A 119 0.85 6.57 9.66
N GLU A 120 1.77 5.87 10.34
CA GLU A 120 1.46 4.86 11.36
C GLU A 120 0.71 5.47 12.56
N GLY A 121 1.15 6.63 13.03
CA GLY A 121 0.55 7.34 14.18
C GLY A 121 -0.88 7.82 13.92
N ASN A 122 -1.26 8.00 12.66
CA ASN A 122 -2.60 8.43 12.24
C ASN A 122 -3.40 7.34 11.53
N ALA A 123 -2.95 6.09 11.58
CA ALA A 123 -3.62 4.94 10.98
C ALA A 123 -5.03 4.69 11.54
N PHE A 124 -5.31 5.17 12.73
CA PHE A 124 -6.60 5.09 13.40
C PHE A 124 -7.10 6.48 13.71
N GLY A 125 -8.39 6.70 13.52
CA GLY A 125 -8.99 7.96 13.89
C GLY A 125 -10.52 7.89 13.88
N GLU A 126 -11.13 9.03 14.24
CA GLU A 126 -12.57 9.13 14.38
C GLU A 126 -13.12 10.42 13.76
N VAL A 127 -14.32 10.32 13.24
CA VAL A 127 -15.18 11.43 12.85
C VAL A 127 -16.50 11.31 13.62
N GLU A 128 -17.33 12.34 13.63
CA GLU A 128 -18.59 12.34 14.36
C GLU A 128 -19.48 11.10 14.07
N THR A 129 -19.41 10.57 12.87
CA THR A 129 -20.28 9.49 12.39
C THR A 129 -19.66 8.11 12.39
N GLY A 130 -18.34 8.00 12.63
CA GLY A 130 -17.64 6.72 12.54
C GLY A 130 -16.16 6.80 12.86
N THR A 131 -15.50 5.67 12.74
CA THR A 131 -14.03 5.53 12.91
C THR A 131 -13.41 4.96 11.64
N TRP A 132 -12.12 5.23 11.41
CA TRP A 132 -11.34 4.57 10.37
C TRP A 132 -10.18 3.79 10.95
N ASP A 133 -9.77 2.76 10.21
CA ASP A 133 -8.68 1.85 10.53
C ASP A 133 -7.92 1.54 9.23
N ILE A 134 -6.61 1.86 9.19
CA ILE A 134 -5.73 1.63 8.04
C ILE A 134 -4.64 0.66 8.48
N ARG A 135 -4.55 -0.50 7.83
CA ARG A 135 -3.56 -1.54 8.11
C ARG A 135 -3.13 -2.25 6.85
N HIS A 136 -1.99 -2.92 6.93
CA HIS A 136 -1.50 -3.78 5.86
C HIS A 136 -0.65 -4.93 6.44
N PHE A 137 -0.43 -5.96 5.62
CA PHE A 137 0.43 -7.10 5.97
C PHE A 137 1.73 -7.08 5.17
N ILE A 138 2.86 -7.32 5.85
CA ILE A 138 4.16 -7.57 5.23
C ILE A 138 4.85 -8.71 6.01
N ASP A 139 5.42 -9.68 5.29
CA ASP A 139 6.11 -10.85 5.87
C ASP A 139 5.26 -11.59 6.92
N GLY A 140 3.93 -11.65 6.70
CA GLY A 140 2.97 -12.31 7.58
C GLY A 140 2.75 -11.61 8.92
N GLN A 141 3.06 -10.32 9.02
CA GLN A 141 2.78 -9.47 10.17
C GLN A 141 1.90 -8.29 9.76
N GLU A 142 0.94 -7.95 10.64
CA GLU A 142 0.07 -6.78 10.46
C GLU A 142 0.76 -5.51 10.97
N TRP A 143 0.73 -4.47 10.15
CA TRP A 143 1.27 -3.15 10.44
C TRP A 143 0.19 -2.09 10.34
N ALA A 144 0.29 -1.04 11.16
CA ALA A 144 -0.56 0.13 11.07
C ALA A 144 -0.10 1.05 9.93
N GLY A 145 -1.06 1.73 9.29
CA GLY A 145 -0.77 2.68 8.21
C GLY A 145 -0.87 2.08 6.80
N PRO A 146 -0.63 2.90 5.79
CA PRO A 146 -0.68 2.50 4.39
C PRO A 146 0.51 1.60 4.02
N MET A 147 0.30 0.71 3.05
CA MET A 147 1.36 -0.11 2.48
C MET A 147 2.23 0.72 1.55
N ASP A 148 3.54 0.63 1.72
CA ASP A 148 4.51 1.21 0.80
C ASP A 148 4.61 0.35 -0.47
N GLU A 149 4.15 0.85 -1.62
CA GLU A 149 4.28 0.14 -2.89
C GLU A 149 5.74 0.05 -3.37
N ASN A 150 6.61 0.97 -2.92
CA ASN A 150 8.04 0.85 -3.18
C ASN A 150 8.73 -0.24 -2.33
N SER A 151 8.02 -0.91 -1.40
CA SER A 151 8.54 -2.13 -0.76
C SER A 151 8.62 -3.32 -1.71
N LYS A 152 8.04 -3.21 -2.92
CA LYS A 152 7.89 -4.25 -3.94
C LYS A 152 8.67 -3.91 -5.21
N LEU A 153 8.91 -4.92 -6.06
CA LEU A 153 9.50 -4.73 -7.39
C LEU A 153 8.44 -4.29 -8.42
N ASN A 154 8.79 -3.35 -9.26
CA ASN A 154 7.90 -2.93 -10.33
C ASN A 154 7.95 -3.95 -11.49
N ILE A 155 6.79 -4.54 -11.81
CA ILE A 155 6.61 -5.56 -12.87
C ILE A 155 7.08 -5.05 -14.25
N ASN A 156 7.04 -3.74 -14.48
CA ASN A 156 7.39 -3.13 -15.77
C ASN A 156 8.90 -3.03 -16.01
N VAL A 157 9.71 -3.15 -14.95
CA VAL A 157 11.19 -3.04 -15.04
C VAL A 157 11.93 -4.24 -14.46
N ILE A 158 11.24 -5.16 -13.81
CA ILE A 158 11.80 -6.39 -13.27
C ILE A 158 12.45 -7.22 -14.39
N THR A 159 13.60 -7.79 -14.12
CA THR A 159 14.33 -8.62 -15.08
C THR A 159 13.75 -10.03 -15.15
N ARG A 160 13.95 -10.72 -16.29
CA ARG A 160 13.59 -12.12 -16.45
C ARG A 160 14.16 -13.03 -15.35
N MET A 161 15.41 -12.78 -14.93
CA MET A 161 16.03 -13.55 -13.86
C MET A 161 15.31 -13.37 -12.52
N GLN A 162 14.97 -12.14 -12.16
CA GLN A 162 14.23 -11.85 -10.93
C GLN A 162 12.81 -12.41 -10.95
N LEU A 163 12.14 -12.41 -12.13
CA LEU A 163 10.83 -13.05 -12.27
C LEU A 163 10.90 -14.55 -11.98
N LEU A 164 11.93 -15.24 -12.44
CA LEU A 164 12.13 -16.69 -12.22
C LEU A 164 12.30 -17.06 -10.75
N GLU A 165 12.65 -16.10 -9.89
CA GLU A 165 12.80 -16.32 -8.44
C GLU A 165 11.47 -16.18 -7.67
N LEU A 166 10.38 -15.79 -8.35
CA LEU A 166 9.07 -15.72 -7.70
C LEU A 166 8.56 -17.13 -7.34
N PRO A 167 7.90 -17.30 -6.20
CA PRO A 167 7.36 -18.59 -5.80
C PRO A 167 6.41 -19.17 -6.84
N ASN A 168 6.57 -20.44 -7.18
CA ASN A 168 5.69 -21.20 -8.08
C ASN A 168 5.51 -20.61 -9.49
N ILE A 169 6.41 -19.73 -9.94
CA ILE A 169 6.37 -19.23 -11.31
C ILE A 169 7.07 -20.21 -12.26
N SER A 170 6.53 -20.37 -13.44
CA SER A 170 7.12 -21.21 -14.49
C SER A 170 7.70 -20.35 -15.61
N GLN A 171 8.61 -20.94 -16.41
CA GLN A 171 9.28 -20.21 -17.48
C GLN A 171 8.33 -19.69 -18.56
N ASP A 172 7.28 -20.43 -18.87
CA ASP A 172 6.23 -20.02 -19.83
C ASP A 172 5.47 -18.79 -19.35
N VAL A 173 5.17 -18.69 -18.06
CA VAL A 173 4.55 -17.49 -17.47
C VAL A 173 5.51 -16.29 -17.54
N VAL A 174 6.78 -16.49 -17.22
CA VAL A 174 7.79 -15.41 -17.29
C VAL A 174 7.96 -14.91 -18.73
N ASP A 175 8.01 -15.83 -19.71
CA ASP A 175 8.09 -15.46 -21.12
C ASP A 175 6.83 -14.73 -21.58
N SER A 176 5.64 -15.19 -21.16
CA SER A 176 4.35 -14.52 -21.45
C SER A 176 4.21 -13.14 -20.79
N ILE A 177 4.79 -12.93 -19.59
CA ILE A 177 4.85 -11.61 -18.96
C ILE A 177 5.73 -10.65 -19.77
N ASN A 178 6.84 -11.15 -20.33
CA ASN A 178 7.69 -10.33 -21.18
C ASN A 178 7.00 -9.96 -22.49
N ASP A 179 6.34 -10.93 -23.17
CA ASP A 179 5.56 -10.69 -24.37
C ASP A 179 4.39 -9.71 -24.12
N TRP A 180 3.75 -9.77 -22.94
CA TRP A 180 2.69 -8.83 -22.60
C TRP A 180 3.15 -7.38 -22.55
N ARG A 181 4.42 -7.14 -22.16
CA ARG A 181 4.94 -5.79 -21.90
C ARG A 181 5.87 -5.23 -22.97
N ASP A 182 6.44 -6.07 -23.86
CA ASP A 182 7.26 -5.56 -24.96
C ASP A 182 6.42 -4.98 -26.11
N ASN A 183 7.04 -4.44 -27.14
CA ASN A 183 6.33 -3.66 -28.18
C ASN A 183 6.23 -4.42 -29.50
N ASP A 184 6.65 -5.66 -29.56
CA ASP A 184 6.57 -6.44 -30.79
C ASP A 184 5.53 -7.57 -30.67
N ASP A 185 5.34 -8.36 -31.72
CA ASP A 185 4.41 -9.48 -31.78
C ASP A 185 5.15 -10.81 -31.95
N GLU A 186 6.47 -10.85 -31.62
CA GLU A 186 7.29 -12.05 -31.73
C GLU A 186 7.36 -12.79 -30.38
N PRO A 187 6.70 -13.94 -30.23
CA PRO A 187 6.64 -14.62 -28.95
C PRO A 187 8.04 -15.08 -28.48
N GLN A 188 8.32 -14.92 -27.21
CA GLN A 188 9.44 -15.58 -26.54
C GLN A 188 9.29 -17.10 -26.69
N GLN A 189 10.36 -17.84 -26.39
CA GLN A 189 10.43 -19.29 -26.63
C GLN A 189 9.22 -20.07 -26.09
N MET A 190 8.68 -19.69 -24.94
CA MET A 190 7.51 -20.30 -24.27
C MET A 190 6.41 -19.27 -23.99
N GLY A 191 6.49 -18.10 -24.59
CA GLY A 191 5.60 -16.99 -24.36
C GLY A 191 4.30 -17.02 -25.17
N ALA A 192 3.52 -15.95 -25.08
CA ALA A 192 2.19 -15.85 -25.65
C ALA A 192 1.93 -14.44 -26.18
N GLU A 193 1.83 -14.33 -27.51
CA GLU A 193 1.45 -13.13 -28.23
C GLU A 193 -0.01 -13.17 -28.71
N ALA A 194 -0.44 -12.15 -29.44
CA ALA A 194 -1.81 -11.95 -29.90
C ALA A 194 -2.45 -13.19 -30.54
N ASP A 195 -1.68 -13.97 -31.31
CA ASP A 195 -2.16 -15.21 -31.94
C ASP A 195 -2.56 -16.28 -30.92
N TYR A 196 -1.85 -16.37 -29.79
CA TYR A 196 -2.19 -17.30 -28.71
C TYR A 196 -3.57 -16.97 -28.13
N TYR A 197 -3.82 -15.69 -27.79
CA TYR A 197 -5.07 -15.24 -27.19
C TYR A 197 -6.25 -15.35 -28.15
N ARG A 198 -6.05 -14.96 -29.41
CA ARG A 198 -7.06 -15.11 -30.49
C ARG A 198 -7.45 -16.56 -30.72
N ASN A 199 -6.48 -17.47 -30.82
CA ASN A 199 -6.72 -18.90 -31.08
C ASN A 199 -7.48 -19.56 -29.91
N ARG A 200 -7.39 -19.04 -28.70
CA ARG A 200 -8.17 -19.49 -27.53
C ARG A 200 -9.51 -18.78 -27.37
N GLY A 201 -9.82 -17.80 -28.20
CA GLY A 201 -11.09 -17.08 -28.17
C GLY A 201 -11.28 -16.23 -26.91
N LEU A 202 -10.18 -15.70 -26.33
CA LEU A 202 -10.22 -14.96 -25.06
C LEU A 202 -10.81 -13.56 -25.20
N GLY A 203 -10.98 -13.03 -26.42
CA GLY A 203 -11.59 -11.72 -26.66
C GLY A 203 -10.72 -10.51 -26.27
N TYR A 204 -9.47 -10.74 -25.93
CA TYR A 204 -8.45 -9.72 -25.67
C TYR A 204 -7.09 -10.19 -26.20
N GLU A 205 -6.17 -9.27 -26.31
CA GLU A 205 -4.80 -9.47 -26.80
C GLU A 205 -3.81 -8.87 -25.78
N PRO A 206 -2.50 -9.22 -25.86
CA PRO A 206 -1.47 -8.58 -25.04
C PRO A 206 -1.52 -7.07 -25.20
N ARG A 207 -1.13 -6.37 -24.17
CA ARG A 207 -1.08 -4.89 -24.20
C ARG A 207 0.04 -4.35 -25.09
N ASN A 208 1.12 -5.11 -25.29
CA ASN A 208 2.38 -4.67 -25.88
C ASN A 208 2.87 -3.35 -25.24
N GLY A 209 2.88 -3.35 -23.92
CA GLY A 209 3.23 -2.18 -23.11
C GLY A 209 3.12 -2.42 -21.62
N ASN A 210 3.38 -1.37 -20.83
CA ASN A 210 3.44 -1.46 -19.37
C ASN A 210 2.13 -1.91 -18.74
N PHE A 211 2.22 -2.77 -17.72
CA PHE A 211 1.12 -3.09 -16.82
C PHE A 211 0.64 -1.84 -16.09
N HIS A 212 -0.67 -1.67 -15.97
CA HIS A 212 -1.28 -0.57 -15.24
C HIS A 212 -1.67 -0.96 -13.80
N SER A 213 -1.94 -2.23 -13.56
CA SER A 213 -2.29 -2.79 -12.26
C SER A 213 -1.70 -4.19 -12.13
N ILE A 214 -1.43 -4.61 -10.90
CA ILE A 214 -0.95 -5.98 -10.64
C ILE A 214 -2.01 -7.03 -10.98
N ALA A 215 -3.31 -6.70 -10.87
CA ALA A 215 -4.40 -7.56 -11.26
C ALA A 215 -4.41 -7.87 -12.78
N GLU A 216 -3.79 -7.05 -13.61
CA GLU A 216 -3.66 -7.29 -15.05
C GLU A 216 -2.81 -8.53 -15.36
N LEU A 217 -1.94 -8.98 -14.43
CA LEU A 217 -1.22 -10.25 -14.57
C LEU A 217 -2.15 -11.45 -14.76
N GLU A 218 -3.38 -11.40 -14.26
CA GLU A 218 -4.36 -12.49 -14.44
C GLU A 218 -4.84 -12.67 -15.89
N LEU A 219 -4.56 -11.69 -16.74
CA LEU A 219 -4.84 -11.78 -18.19
C LEU A 219 -3.68 -12.45 -18.95
N VAL A 220 -2.50 -12.55 -18.34
CA VAL A 220 -1.31 -13.16 -18.95
C VAL A 220 -1.46 -14.67 -19.01
N ALA A 221 -1.06 -15.27 -20.12
CA ALA A 221 -1.11 -16.71 -20.33
C ALA A 221 -0.35 -17.46 -19.19
N GLY A 222 -1.05 -18.39 -18.54
CA GLY A 222 -0.51 -19.20 -17.45
C GLY A 222 -0.48 -18.53 -16.06
N ALA A 223 -0.74 -17.23 -15.95
CA ALA A 223 -0.83 -16.55 -14.67
C ALA A 223 -2.24 -16.69 -14.08
N TRP A 224 -2.39 -17.59 -13.11
CA TRP A 224 -3.68 -17.85 -12.47
C TRP A 224 -3.88 -16.94 -11.25
N PRO A 225 -5.14 -16.53 -10.94
CA PRO A 225 -5.45 -15.67 -9.79
C PRO A 225 -4.85 -16.14 -8.46
N GLN A 226 -4.84 -17.46 -8.20
CA GLN A 226 -4.26 -18.03 -6.99
C GLN A 226 -2.74 -17.80 -6.84
N TYR A 227 -2.01 -17.61 -7.95
CA TYR A 227 -0.59 -17.27 -7.88
C TYR A 227 -0.37 -15.76 -7.76
N VAL A 228 -1.23 -14.97 -8.42
CA VAL A 228 -1.15 -13.51 -8.41
C VAL A 228 -1.58 -12.95 -7.07
N ARG A 229 -2.74 -13.38 -6.58
CA ARG A 229 -3.38 -12.86 -5.36
C ARG A 229 -3.03 -13.66 -4.11
N GLY A 230 -2.76 -14.97 -4.25
CA GLY A 230 -2.68 -15.85 -3.08
C GLY A 230 -4.00 -15.87 -2.30
N GLU A 231 -3.92 -15.57 -1.01
CA GLU A 231 -5.06 -15.46 -0.09
C GLU A 231 -5.68 -14.05 -0.13
N ASP A 232 -4.94 -13.00 -0.52
CA ASP A 232 -5.42 -11.59 -0.66
C ASP A 232 -6.29 -11.44 -1.92
N TRP A 233 -7.54 -11.94 -1.82
CA TRP A 233 -8.41 -12.04 -3.00
C TRP A 233 -8.89 -10.70 -3.55
N ASN A 234 -9.00 -9.70 -2.70
CA ASN A 234 -9.43 -8.35 -3.07
C ASN A 234 -8.26 -7.38 -3.32
N LEU A 235 -7.01 -7.83 -3.15
CA LEU A 235 -5.79 -7.03 -3.30
C LEU A 235 -5.82 -5.76 -2.44
N ASN A 236 -6.27 -5.88 -1.19
CA ASN A 236 -6.30 -4.77 -0.24
C ASN A 236 -5.10 -4.77 0.73
N GLY A 237 -4.29 -5.83 0.71
CA GLY A 237 -3.13 -6.02 1.57
C GLY A 237 -3.50 -6.25 3.05
N ARG A 238 -4.74 -6.63 3.36
CA ARG A 238 -5.24 -6.94 4.71
C ARG A 238 -5.63 -8.41 4.78
N LEU A 239 -5.65 -8.96 5.98
CA LEU A 239 -6.20 -10.30 6.20
C LEU A 239 -7.69 -10.15 6.56
N ASP A 240 -8.55 -10.53 5.63
CA ASP A 240 -9.99 -10.50 5.82
C ASP A 240 -10.50 -11.82 6.43
N PRO A 241 -11.67 -11.83 7.10
CA PRO A 241 -12.21 -13.05 7.70
C PRO A 241 -12.42 -14.23 6.74
N ASN A 242 -12.66 -13.96 5.46
CA ASN A 242 -12.79 -14.98 4.42
C ASN A 242 -11.44 -15.46 3.86
N GLU A 243 -10.34 -14.83 4.26
CA GLU A 243 -8.97 -15.13 3.85
C GLU A 243 -8.19 -15.84 4.99
N ASP A 244 -8.87 -16.13 6.12
CA ASP A 244 -8.34 -16.88 7.27
C ASP A 244 -9.41 -17.83 7.83
N ASP A 245 -10.22 -18.45 6.96
CA ASP A 245 -11.27 -19.39 7.36
C ASP A 245 -11.08 -20.82 6.81
N GLY A 246 -9.98 -21.05 6.10
CA GLY A 246 -9.59 -22.32 5.49
C GLY A 246 -10.33 -22.58 4.19
N LYS A 247 -11.28 -23.47 4.20
CA LYS A 247 -12.06 -23.84 3.02
C LYS A 247 -13.55 -23.55 3.15
N ARG A 248 -13.92 -22.62 4.03
CA ARG A 248 -15.34 -22.30 4.26
C ARG A 248 -15.88 -21.37 3.21
N THR A 249 -15.07 -20.38 2.82
CA THR A 249 -15.38 -19.42 1.76
C THR A 249 -14.21 -19.33 0.79
N MET A 250 -14.39 -18.66 -0.34
CA MET A 250 -13.29 -18.38 -1.27
C MET A 250 -12.55 -17.11 -0.86
N PRO A 251 -11.22 -17.08 -1.03
CA PRO A 251 -10.34 -18.14 -1.55
C PRO A 251 -10.12 -19.30 -0.57
N ASP A 252 -9.65 -20.46 -1.05
CA ASP A 252 -9.09 -21.49 -0.15
C ASP A 252 -7.81 -20.91 0.46
N ASP A 253 -7.72 -20.86 1.77
CA ASP A 253 -6.61 -20.32 2.54
C ASP A 253 -6.03 -21.32 3.55
N SER A 254 -4.95 -20.92 4.22
CA SER A 254 -4.25 -21.78 5.17
C SER A 254 -4.78 -21.69 6.61
N ALA A 255 -5.67 -20.73 6.92
CA ALA A 255 -6.21 -20.42 8.26
C ALA A 255 -5.11 -20.32 9.34
N ASN A 256 -4.00 -19.66 9.04
CA ASN A 256 -2.83 -19.57 9.92
C ASN A 256 -2.64 -18.17 10.54
N GLY A 257 -3.58 -17.23 10.31
CA GLY A 257 -3.52 -15.85 10.79
C GLY A 257 -2.49 -14.97 10.07
N LYS A 258 -2.04 -15.38 8.88
CA LYS A 258 -1.09 -14.64 8.06
C LYS A 258 -1.62 -14.53 6.64
N LEU A 259 -1.42 -13.39 6.04
CA LEU A 259 -1.78 -13.16 4.65
C LEU A 259 -0.65 -13.66 3.73
N ASP A 260 -0.94 -14.61 2.84
CA ASP A 260 -0.11 -14.95 1.70
C ASP A 260 -0.67 -14.24 0.45
N GLY A 261 -0.09 -13.12 0.09
CA GLY A 261 -0.53 -12.31 -1.06
C GLY A 261 -0.01 -12.83 -2.42
N GLY A 262 0.48 -14.04 -2.51
CA GLY A 262 1.02 -14.58 -3.76
C GLY A 262 2.10 -13.67 -4.37
N TRP A 263 2.07 -13.47 -5.70
CA TRP A 263 3.03 -12.57 -6.36
C TRP A 263 2.77 -11.09 -6.05
N SER A 264 1.54 -10.69 -5.70
CA SER A 264 1.18 -9.30 -5.39
C SER A 264 1.88 -8.76 -4.14
N GLN A 265 2.38 -9.63 -3.26
CA GLN A 265 3.19 -9.20 -2.11
C GLN A 265 4.63 -8.79 -2.51
N TYR A 266 5.11 -9.20 -3.68
CA TYR A 266 6.47 -8.89 -4.18
C TYR A 266 6.48 -7.96 -5.38
N LEU A 267 5.36 -7.86 -6.10
CA LEU A 267 5.23 -7.12 -7.34
C LEU A 267 4.22 -5.98 -7.23
N THR A 268 4.50 -4.91 -7.94
CA THR A 268 3.59 -3.78 -8.13
C THR A 268 3.71 -3.23 -9.56
N ALA A 269 2.67 -2.58 -10.05
CA ALA A 269 2.69 -1.84 -11.30
C ALA A 269 2.75 -0.31 -11.10
N SER A 270 2.64 0.15 -9.86
CA SER A 270 2.27 1.55 -9.58
C SER A 270 3.43 2.45 -9.16
N THR A 271 4.63 1.89 -8.84
CA THR A 271 5.74 2.71 -8.34
C THR A 271 6.24 3.73 -9.36
N ARG A 272 6.58 4.91 -8.87
CA ARG A 272 7.10 6.05 -9.64
C ARG A 272 8.52 6.38 -9.20
N PRO A 273 9.36 6.97 -10.08
CA PRO A 273 10.66 7.48 -9.68
C PRO A 273 10.50 8.65 -8.71
N VAL A 274 11.34 8.68 -7.68
CA VAL A 274 11.40 9.82 -6.76
C VAL A 274 12.17 10.95 -7.44
N ILE A 275 11.48 12.02 -7.82
CA ILE A 275 12.04 13.15 -8.55
C ILE A 275 12.72 14.14 -7.62
N GLN A 276 12.17 14.32 -6.42
CA GLN A 276 12.71 15.23 -5.41
C GLN A 276 13.85 14.54 -4.65
N SER A 277 14.85 15.34 -4.26
CA SER A 277 15.91 14.91 -3.37
C SER A 277 15.45 14.89 -1.92
N ALA A 278 16.24 14.33 -1.03
CA ALA A 278 15.97 14.35 0.41
C ALA A 278 15.84 15.79 0.99
N SER A 279 16.45 16.78 0.34
CA SER A 279 16.32 18.21 0.72
C SER A 279 15.06 18.90 0.13
N GLY A 280 14.20 18.17 -0.58
CA GLY A 280 12.98 18.72 -1.22
C GLY A 280 13.23 19.49 -2.52
N GLN A 281 14.47 19.55 -2.96
CA GLN A 281 14.83 20.18 -4.24
C GLN A 281 14.79 19.14 -5.36
N PRO A 282 14.55 19.51 -6.63
CA PRO A 282 14.75 18.59 -7.75
C PRO A 282 16.16 18.01 -7.76
N ARG A 283 16.30 16.69 -8.00
CA ARG A 283 17.61 16.04 -8.11
C ARG A 283 18.44 16.66 -9.22
N LEU A 284 19.72 16.91 -8.97
CA LEU A 284 20.65 17.53 -9.89
C LEU A 284 21.10 16.53 -10.97
N ASP A 285 20.80 16.80 -12.24
CA ASP A 285 21.27 15.98 -13.38
C ASP A 285 22.77 16.15 -13.57
N LEU A 286 23.56 15.16 -13.15
CA LEU A 286 25.03 15.17 -13.22
C LEU A 286 25.59 15.31 -14.64
N ARG A 287 24.81 15.00 -15.70
CA ARG A 287 25.24 15.19 -17.08
C ARG A 287 25.25 16.67 -17.50
N LYS A 288 24.40 17.48 -16.86
CA LYS A 288 24.25 18.91 -17.13
C LYS A 288 24.88 19.80 -16.08
N ALA A 289 25.07 19.25 -14.87
CA ALA A 289 25.56 19.99 -13.71
C ALA A 289 26.98 20.50 -13.88
N THR A 290 27.22 21.67 -13.32
CA THR A 290 28.56 22.23 -13.16
C THR A 290 29.24 21.69 -11.91
N SER A 291 30.57 21.73 -11.85
CA SER A 291 31.33 21.34 -10.64
C SER A 291 30.91 22.20 -9.42
N GLU A 292 30.58 23.45 -9.63
CA GLU A 292 30.18 24.38 -8.59
C GLU A 292 28.83 24.03 -7.94
N GLU A 293 27.84 23.64 -8.78
CA GLU A 293 26.55 23.15 -8.34
C GLU A 293 26.68 21.85 -7.51
N ILE A 294 27.51 20.92 -8.00
CA ILE A 294 27.78 19.66 -7.28
C ILE A 294 28.43 19.94 -5.93
N MET A 295 29.47 20.80 -5.88
CA MET A 295 30.13 21.19 -4.62
C MET A 295 29.15 21.77 -3.62
N THR A 296 28.29 22.69 -4.07
CA THR A 296 27.29 23.38 -3.24
C THR A 296 26.27 22.41 -2.66
N ARG A 297 25.79 21.47 -3.48
CA ARG A 297 24.73 20.51 -3.09
C ARG A 297 25.25 19.36 -2.25
N THR A 298 26.49 18.89 -2.47
CA THR A 298 26.99 17.62 -1.91
C THR A 298 28.18 17.80 -0.96
N GLY A 299 28.76 19.00 -0.88
CA GLY A 299 29.91 19.25 -0.01
C GLY A 299 31.20 18.52 -0.44
N VAL A 300 31.29 18.06 -1.68
CA VAL A 300 32.52 17.46 -2.23
C VAL A 300 33.53 18.55 -2.57
N ASP A 301 34.83 18.19 -2.62
CA ASP A 301 35.87 19.13 -3.03
C ASP A 301 35.88 19.36 -4.57
N SER A 302 36.60 20.37 -5.04
CA SER A 302 36.66 20.74 -6.46
C SER A 302 37.21 19.64 -7.35
N THR A 303 38.14 18.83 -6.86
CA THR A 303 38.72 17.70 -7.60
C THR A 303 37.76 16.53 -7.71
N GLN A 304 37.03 16.25 -6.63
CA GLN A 304 35.96 15.25 -6.60
C GLN A 304 34.79 15.68 -7.53
N ALA A 305 34.35 16.94 -7.47
CA ALA A 305 33.30 17.45 -8.33
C ALA A 305 33.67 17.38 -9.83
N ALA A 306 34.88 17.80 -10.18
CA ALA A 306 35.39 17.68 -11.55
C ALA A 306 35.46 16.21 -12.02
N ALA A 307 35.84 15.32 -11.15
CA ALA A 307 35.86 13.87 -11.41
C ALA A 307 34.45 13.31 -11.66
N ILE A 308 33.47 13.69 -10.85
CA ILE A 308 32.05 13.30 -11.00
C ILE A 308 31.51 13.82 -12.35
N VAL A 309 31.74 15.10 -12.69
CA VAL A 309 31.34 15.68 -13.99
C VAL A 309 31.98 14.93 -15.16
N THR A 310 33.26 14.60 -15.05
CA THR A 310 33.96 13.84 -16.08
C THR A 310 33.37 12.45 -16.26
N TYR A 311 33.11 11.77 -15.18
CA TYR A 311 32.47 10.47 -15.19
C TYR A 311 31.04 10.54 -15.77
N ALA A 312 30.23 11.51 -15.33
CA ALA A 312 28.84 11.67 -15.74
C ALA A 312 28.64 11.92 -17.25
N LYS A 313 29.63 12.52 -17.91
CA LYS A 313 29.66 12.72 -19.37
C LYS A 313 29.94 11.45 -20.17
N GLY A 314 30.39 10.40 -19.51
CA GLY A 314 30.60 9.09 -20.14
C GLY A 314 29.28 8.41 -20.50
N GLY A 315 29.20 7.78 -21.68
CA GLY A 315 27.98 7.10 -22.15
C GLY A 315 27.51 5.93 -21.26
N THR A 316 28.40 5.37 -20.45
CA THR A 316 28.13 4.24 -19.53
C THR A 316 27.94 4.68 -18.07
N ALA A 317 27.91 5.99 -17.81
CA ALA A 317 27.75 6.51 -16.45
C ALA A 317 26.41 6.11 -15.82
N ARG A 318 26.46 5.56 -14.60
CA ARG A 318 25.32 5.11 -13.82
C ARG A 318 25.53 5.44 -12.34
N MET A 319 24.45 5.78 -11.62
CA MET A 319 24.52 6.01 -10.17
C MET A 319 24.98 4.75 -9.41
N ALA A 320 24.59 3.57 -9.85
CA ALA A 320 25.03 2.29 -9.29
C ALA A 320 26.57 2.11 -9.28
N ASN A 321 27.24 2.64 -10.30
CA ASN A 321 28.70 2.59 -10.33
C ASN A 321 29.34 3.55 -9.32
N ILE A 322 28.71 4.72 -9.08
CA ILE A 322 29.17 5.67 -8.05
C ILE A 322 29.02 5.05 -6.66
N LEU A 323 27.95 4.29 -6.42
CA LEU A 323 27.74 3.55 -5.18
C LEU A 323 28.79 2.43 -4.98
N ALA A 324 29.01 1.64 -6.03
CA ALA A 324 29.77 0.38 -5.92
C ALA A 324 31.29 0.53 -6.13
N THR A 325 31.75 1.63 -6.71
CA THR A 325 33.13 1.79 -7.14
C THR A 325 33.74 3.10 -6.64
N PRO A 326 34.92 3.08 -6.01
CA PRO A 326 35.58 4.30 -5.57
C PRO A 326 35.79 5.29 -6.72
N LEU A 327 35.61 6.59 -6.46
CA LEU A 327 35.66 7.64 -7.47
C LEU A 327 36.98 7.68 -8.23
N SER A 328 38.09 7.42 -7.56
CA SER A 328 39.44 7.32 -8.17
C SER A 328 39.55 6.24 -9.26
N GLN A 329 38.80 5.13 -9.12
CA GLN A 329 38.76 4.05 -10.10
C GLN A 329 37.84 4.39 -11.28
N LEU A 330 36.70 5.05 -11.02
CA LEU A 330 35.76 5.46 -12.07
C LEU A 330 36.39 6.42 -13.08
N THR A 331 37.33 7.25 -12.63
CA THR A 331 38.02 8.24 -13.48
C THR A 331 39.39 7.79 -14.02
N GLY A 332 39.80 6.55 -13.73
CA GLY A 332 41.10 6.05 -14.12
C GLY A 332 42.29 6.76 -13.42
N SER A 333 42.02 7.51 -12.36
CA SER A 333 43.03 8.23 -11.57
C SER A 333 43.65 7.31 -10.52
N ARG A 334 44.98 7.37 -10.35
CA ARG A 334 45.63 6.55 -9.32
C ARG A 334 45.28 7.01 -7.92
N ASN A 335 44.85 6.08 -7.08
CA ASN A 335 44.53 6.36 -5.66
C ASN A 335 45.84 6.57 -4.86
N PRO A 336 46.04 7.68 -4.15
CA PRO A 336 47.29 7.90 -3.39
C PRO A 336 47.47 6.97 -2.18
N SER A 337 46.39 6.25 -1.76
CA SER A 337 46.41 5.37 -0.58
C SER A 337 46.91 3.93 -0.87
N ALA A 338 47.17 3.56 -2.11
CA ALA A 338 47.57 2.21 -2.49
C ALA A 338 49.13 2.09 -2.65
N THR A 339 49.89 2.56 -1.69
CA THR A 339 51.31 2.32 -1.65
C THR A 339 51.69 1.45 -0.46
N SER A 340 51.64 0.14 -0.65
CA SER A 340 52.58 -0.78 0.02
C SER A 340 52.60 -2.11 -0.74
N GLY A 341 53.75 -2.34 -1.42
CA GLY A 341 54.23 -3.68 -1.76
C GLY A 341 54.15 -4.11 -3.21
N ALA A 342 55.12 -3.70 -4.03
CA ALA A 342 55.86 -4.56 -4.92
C ALA A 342 56.96 -3.75 -5.67
N ALA A 343 58.10 -3.60 -5.06
CA ALA A 343 59.32 -3.21 -5.77
C ALA A 343 59.80 -4.42 -6.58
N ALA A 344 59.57 -4.43 -7.87
CA ALA A 344 60.26 -5.33 -8.80
C ALA A 344 61.29 -4.51 -9.58
N SER A 345 62.56 -4.69 -9.19
CA SER A 345 63.72 -4.20 -9.87
C SER A 345 63.77 -4.71 -11.32
N ARG A 346 63.93 -3.80 -12.27
CA ARG A 346 64.57 -4.13 -13.57
C ARG A 346 65.55 -3.04 -13.94
N THR A 347 66.81 -3.43 -13.81
CA THR A 347 68.00 -2.79 -14.37
C THR A 347 67.94 -2.82 -15.89
N GLY A 348 68.30 -1.74 -16.54
CA GLY A 348 68.80 -1.83 -17.91
C GLY A 348 68.62 -0.59 -18.79
N ARG A 349 69.64 0.19 -18.81
CA ARG A 349 70.24 0.94 -19.96
C ARG A 349 69.65 2.27 -20.41
N SER A 350 70.53 3.23 -20.20
CA SER A 350 70.61 4.58 -20.75
C SER A 350 70.48 4.71 -22.25
N SER A 351 69.74 5.68 -22.75
CA SER A 351 70.10 6.53 -23.87
C SER A 351 69.48 7.92 -23.73
N ALA A 352 70.31 8.92 -24.05
CA ALA A 352 70.15 10.33 -23.78
C ALA A 352 69.09 11.04 -24.64
N GLY A 353 68.51 12.05 -24.07
CA GLY A 353 68.10 13.30 -24.73
C GLY A 353 66.78 13.34 -25.42
N ARG A 354 65.80 13.91 -24.72
CA ARG A 354 64.85 14.85 -25.35
C ARG A 354 64.08 15.65 -24.31
N ALA A 355 63.81 16.90 -24.70
CA ALA A 355 63.20 18.01 -24.00
C ALA A 355 62.16 17.70 -22.95
N ASN A 356 62.19 18.39 -21.83
CA ASN A 356 61.19 18.49 -20.79
C ASN A 356 59.88 19.06 -21.38
N THR A 357 58.97 18.15 -21.74
CA THR A 357 57.56 18.49 -21.75
C THR A 357 57.08 18.24 -20.32
N PRO A 358 56.41 19.17 -19.61
CA PRO A 358 55.88 18.88 -18.31
C PRO A 358 54.86 17.78 -18.47
N THR A 359 55.13 16.62 -17.90
CA THR A 359 54.17 15.56 -17.73
C THR A 359 53.02 16.14 -16.93
N PRO A 360 51.76 16.10 -17.38
CA PRO A 360 50.63 16.58 -16.57
C PRO A 360 50.66 15.81 -15.27
N THR A 361 50.80 16.53 -14.17
CA THR A 361 50.72 16.01 -12.81
C THR A 361 49.39 15.29 -12.72
N ALA A 362 49.37 13.98 -12.64
CA ALA A 362 48.14 13.23 -12.49
C ALA A 362 47.48 13.70 -11.19
N THR A 363 46.40 14.47 -11.31
CA THR A 363 45.64 14.98 -10.19
C THR A 363 45.04 13.75 -9.47
N THR A 364 45.55 13.46 -8.28
CA THR A 364 45.04 12.33 -7.46
C THR A 364 43.67 12.69 -6.92
N VAL A 365 42.64 12.04 -7.44
CA VAL A 365 41.27 12.23 -6.97
C VAL A 365 41.08 11.45 -5.66
N LYS A 366 40.68 12.14 -4.59
CA LYS A 366 40.31 11.52 -3.33
C LYS A 366 38.93 10.84 -3.48
N ASN A 367 38.78 9.65 -2.90
CA ASN A 367 37.45 8.99 -2.85
C ASN A 367 36.47 9.78 -2.00
N LEU A 368 35.18 9.60 -2.28
CA LEU A 368 34.08 10.13 -1.47
C LEU A 368 34.10 9.44 -0.10
N ASP A 369 33.89 10.19 0.97
CA ASP A 369 33.52 9.61 2.25
C ASP A 369 32.03 9.21 2.27
N ASN A 370 31.60 8.45 3.28
CA ASN A 370 30.22 7.96 3.34
C ASN A 370 29.17 9.08 3.34
N LYS A 371 29.48 10.22 3.97
CA LYS A 371 28.58 11.36 4.00
C LYS A 371 28.47 12.03 2.62
N GLN A 372 29.63 12.26 1.97
CA GLN A 372 29.67 12.83 0.62
C GLN A 372 29.00 11.90 -0.39
N LEU A 373 29.26 10.59 -0.30
CA LEU A 373 28.61 9.59 -1.14
C LEU A 373 27.10 9.61 -0.93
N GLY A 374 26.63 9.64 0.30
CA GLY A 374 25.21 9.74 0.63
C GLY A 374 24.56 10.97 0.02
N LEU A 375 25.17 12.14 0.16
CA LEU A 375 24.66 13.37 -0.44
C LEU A 375 24.67 13.31 -1.98
N VAL A 376 25.71 12.75 -2.61
CA VAL A 376 25.72 12.57 -4.06
C VAL A 376 24.59 11.65 -4.53
N LEU A 377 24.34 10.55 -3.82
CA LEU A 377 23.26 9.60 -4.18
C LEU A 377 21.85 10.18 -3.97
N ASN A 378 21.64 11.01 -2.94
CA ASN A 378 20.35 11.59 -2.62
C ASN A 378 20.06 12.83 -3.45
N GLU A 379 21.04 13.72 -3.66
CA GLU A 379 20.84 15.03 -4.29
C GLU A 379 21.02 15.02 -5.81
N CYS A 380 21.64 13.94 -6.36
CA CYS A 380 21.99 13.90 -7.77
C CYS A 380 21.33 12.71 -8.48
N THR A 381 21.26 12.82 -9.81
CA THR A 381 20.76 11.75 -10.69
C THR A 381 21.60 11.66 -11.97
N LEU A 382 21.68 10.46 -12.54
CA LEU A 382 22.14 10.20 -13.91
C LEU A 382 21.00 9.66 -14.78
N GLU A 383 19.79 9.59 -14.26
CA GLU A 383 18.62 9.17 -15.01
C GLU A 383 18.15 10.34 -15.90
N ASN A 384 17.79 10.03 -17.15
CA ASN A 384 17.27 11.05 -18.05
C ASN A 384 15.79 11.26 -17.72
N PRO A 385 15.36 12.46 -17.29
CA PRO A 385 13.97 12.74 -16.97
C PRO A 385 13.00 12.46 -18.13
N ASN A 386 13.48 12.53 -19.38
CA ASN A 386 12.65 12.23 -20.55
C ASN A 386 12.51 10.73 -20.86
N THR A 387 13.37 9.88 -20.28
CA THR A 387 13.33 8.42 -20.40
C THR A 387 12.92 7.74 -19.09
N LEU A 388 12.71 8.51 -18.02
CA LEU A 388 12.04 8.03 -16.83
C LEU A 388 10.61 7.67 -17.24
N GLN A 389 10.45 6.43 -17.64
CA GLN A 389 9.13 5.90 -17.89
C GLN A 389 8.32 6.09 -16.62
N ALA A 390 7.06 6.42 -16.79
CA ALA A 390 6.14 6.73 -15.71
C ALA A 390 6.03 5.65 -14.61
N ASN A 391 6.72 4.51 -14.76
CA ASN A 391 6.62 3.35 -13.87
C ASN A 391 7.98 2.80 -13.40
N ALA A 392 9.02 3.60 -13.42
CA ALA A 392 10.37 3.14 -13.05
C ALA A 392 10.75 3.43 -11.58
N GLY A 393 9.84 3.25 -10.64
CA GLY A 393 10.14 3.38 -9.20
C GLY A 393 11.07 2.28 -8.71
N LYS A 394 11.95 2.63 -7.77
CA LYS A 394 12.91 1.71 -7.13
C LYS A 394 12.38 1.15 -5.83
N VAL A 395 12.95 0.04 -5.38
CA VAL A 395 12.62 -0.60 -4.11
C VAL A 395 13.18 0.21 -2.96
N ASN A 396 12.34 0.55 -1.98
CA ASN A 396 12.76 1.21 -0.75
C ASN A 396 13.35 0.20 0.24
N LEU A 397 14.65 0.32 0.53
CA LEU A 397 15.33 -0.58 1.49
C LEU A 397 14.84 -0.43 2.93
N ASN A 398 14.20 0.70 3.28
CA ASN A 398 13.62 0.91 4.61
C ASN A 398 12.36 0.07 4.85
N THR A 399 11.65 -0.32 3.78
CA THR A 399 10.36 -1.03 3.86
C THR A 399 10.39 -2.40 3.16
N ALA A 400 11.39 -2.68 2.33
CA ALA A 400 11.52 -3.95 1.60
C ALA A 400 11.51 -5.17 2.52
N SER A 401 10.83 -6.24 2.10
CA SER A 401 10.75 -7.49 2.83
C SER A 401 12.08 -8.28 2.80
N ARG A 402 12.28 -9.15 3.78
CA ARG A 402 13.46 -10.03 3.82
C ARG A 402 13.49 -10.99 2.62
N VAL A 403 12.33 -11.52 2.27
CA VAL A 403 12.16 -12.44 1.14
C VAL A 403 12.54 -11.74 -0.17
N LEU A 404 12.07 -10.51 -0.38
CA LEU A 404 12.43 -9.73 -1.56
C LEU A 404 13.94 -9.55 -1.68
N LEU A 405 14.61 -9.13 -0.61
CA LEU A 405 16.05 -8.85 -0.63
C LEU A 405 16.90 -10.12 -0.85
N ARG A 406 16.58 -11.20 -0.13
CA ARG A 406 17.36 -12.43 -0.14
C ARG A 406 17.04 -13.31 -1.34
N ASP A 407 15.75 -13.59 -1.57
CA ASP A 407 15.32 -14.64 -2.48
C ASP A 407 15.11 -14.10 -3.90
N ILE A 408 14.48 -12.94 -4.06
CA ILE A 408 14.17 -12.38 -5.40
C ILE A 408 15.33 -11.54 -5.96
N LEU A 409 15.93 -10.68 -5.13
CA LEU A 409 17.12 -9.92 -5.54
C LEU A 409 18.42 -10.72 -5.40
N GLN A 410 18.36 -11.94 -4.86
CA GLN A 410 19.48 -12.86 -4.68
C GLN A 410 20.68 -12.26 -3.94
N LEU A 411 20.42 -11.39 -2.96
CA LEU A 411 21.47 -10.87 -2.12
C LEU A 411 22.01 -11.97 -1.20
N ASP A 412 23.32 -11.91 -0.91
CA ASP A 412 23.90 -12.75 0.12
C ASP A 412 23.13 -12.61 1.42
N THR A 413 22.79 -13.75 2.07
CA THR A 413 21.97 -13.78 3.29
C THR A 413 22.55 -12.88 4.38
N ARG A 414 23.88 -12.87 4.56
CA ARG A 414 24.55 -12.04 5.55
C ARG A 414 24.41 -10.55 5.23
N PHE A 415 24.46 -10.19 3.96
CA PHE A 415 24.29 -8.80 3.53
C PHE A 415 22.84 -8.35 3.70
N ALA A 416 21.87 -9.14 3.25
CA ALA A 416 20.45 -8.86 3.45
C ALA A 416 20.11 -8.69 4.94
N ASP A 417 20.54 -9.58 5.81
CA ASP A 417 20.33 -9.50 7.26
C ASP A 417 21.03 -8.27 7.88
N SER A 418 22.19 -7.88 7.34
CA SER A 418 22.90 -6.67 7.79
C SER A 418 22.16 -5.40 7.41
N ILE A 419 21.53 -5.33 6.23
CA ILE A 419 20.66 -4.22 5.81
C ILE A 419 19.46 -4.11 6.75
N LEU A 420 18.76 -5.23 6.99
CA LEU A 420 17.62 -5.28 7.90
C LEU A 420 17.98 -4.82 9.33
N SER A 421 19.12 -5.31 9.84
CA SER A 421 19.62 -4.93 11.16
C SER A 421 19.99 -3.45 11.22
N ARG A 422 20.62 -2.90 10.17
CA ARG A 422 21.03 -1.49 10.11
C ARG A 422 19.82 -0.56 10.12
N ARG A 423 18.78 -0.84 9.32
CA ARG A 423 17.55 0.00 9.28
C ARG A 423 16.79 0.02 10.60
N ILE A 424 16.77 -1.11 11.35
CA ILE A 424 16.12 -1.18 12.66
C ILE A 424 16.96 -0.49 13.74
N SER A 425 18.29 -0.58 13.66
CA SER A 425 19.18 0.01 14.68
C SER A 425 19.26 1.54 14.61
N LYS A 426 18.92 2.13 13.46
CA LYS A 426 18.86 3.58 13.28
C LYS A 426 17.43 4.07 13.40
N GLN A 427 17.15 4.93 14.36
CA GLN A 427 15.83 5.53 14.54
C GLN A 427 15.35 6.32 13.32
N SER A 428 16.27 6.92 12.58
CA SER A 428 16.01 7.64 11.32
C SER A 428 15.94 6.73 10.08
N GLY A 429 16.14 5.41 10.22
CA GLY A 429 16.28 4.48 9.10
C GLY A 429 17.57 4.68 8.30
N LEU A 430 17.60 4.13 7.08
CA LEU A 430 18.67 4.36 6.11
C LEU A 430 18.43 5.71 5.43
N LEU A 431 19.36 6.64 5.56
CA LEU A 431 19.25 7.97 4.96
C LEU A 431 19.68 7.98 3.49
N SER A 432 20.53 7.04 3.09
CA SER A 432 20.98 6.88 1.71
C SER A 432 21.50 5.47 1.46
N LEU A 433 21.69 5.09 0.20
CA LEU A 433 22.37 3.85 -0.15
C LEU A 433 23.86 3.81 0.29
N ALA A 434 24.47 4.93 0.67
CA ALA A 434 25.80 4.93 1.27
C ALA A 434 25.84 4.22 2.64
N ASP A 435 24.71 4.16 3.34
CA ASP A 435 24.58 3.49 4.65
C ASP A 435 24.81 1.97 4.62
N ILE A 436 24.78 1.37 3.43
CA ILE A 436 24.95 -0.08 3.26
C ILE A 436 26.33 -0.49 2.73
N VAL A 437 27.19 0.46 2.32
CA VAL A 437 28.46 0.17 1.64
C VAL A 437 29.45 -0.54 2.58
N ASP A 438 29.44 -0.22 3.86
CA ASP A 438 30.32 -0.77 4.90
C ASP A 438 29.75 -2.00 5.62
N LEU A 439 28.58 -2.50 5.18
CA LEU A 439 27.93 -3.62 5.85
C LEU A 439 28.63 -4.97 5.57
N PRO A 440 28.60 -5.90 6.54
CA PRO A 440 29.11 -7.26 6.33
C PRO A 440 28.40 -7.96 5.16
N GLY A 441 29.17 -8.48 4.23
CA GLY A 441 28.68 -9.14 3.02
C GLY A 441 28.48 -8.22 1.82
N ALA A 442 28.66 -6.90 1.97
CA ALA A 442 28.62 -5.98 0.83
C ALA A 442 29.77 -6.29 -0.15
N THR A 443 29.42 -6.65 -1.37
CA THR A 443 30.36 -6.81 -2.48
C THR A 443 30.07 -5.77 -3.56
N GLN A 444 31.06 -5.48 -4.40
CA GLN A 444 30.88 -4.54 -5.49
C GLN A 444 29.68 -4.93 -6.39
N GLU A 445 29.53 -6.22 -6.67
CA GLU A 445 28.45 -6.75 -7.51
C GLU A 445 27.06 -6.50 -6.88
N GLN A 446 26.90 -6.80 -5.58
CA GLN A 446 25.66 -6.61 -4.86
C GLN A 446 25.30 -5.12 -4.71
N LEU A 447 26.31 -4.25 -4.49
CA LEU A 447 26.09 -2.80 -4.49
C LEU A 447 25.69 -2.28 -5.87
N GLN A 448 26.21 -2.86 -6.96
CA GLN A 448 25.77 -2.52 -8.32
C GLN A 448 24.31 -2.93 -8.56
N ILE A 449 23.90 -4.12 -8.13
CA ILE A 449 22.50 -4.57 -8.22
C ILE A 449 21.60 -3.59 -7.45
N LEU A 450 21.89 -3.34 -6.18
CA LEU A 450 21.07 -2.43 -5.36
C LEU A 450 21.06 -1.00 -5.91
N GLY A 451 22.18 -0.48 -6.39
CA GLY A 451 22.24 0.85 -6.98
C GLY A 451 21.34 1.03 -8.22
N GLN A 452 21.01 -0.07 -8.93
CA GLN A 452 20.09 -0.06 -10.06
C GLN A 452 18.64 -0.13 -9.63
N VAL A 453 18.31 -1.02 -8.68
CA VAL A 453 16.93 -1.39 -8.35
C VAL A 453 16.42 -0.79 -7.03
N ALA A 454 17.28 -0.25 -6.17
CA ALA A 454 16.92 0.21 -4.84
C ALA A 454 17.11 1.72 -4.63
N ASP A 455 16.36 2.27 -3.68
CA ASP A 455 16.48 3.60 -3.11
C ASP A 455 16.14 3.51 -1.61
N VAL A 456 16.09 4.62 -0.89
CA VAL A 456 15.71 4.70 0.53
C VAL A 456 14.43 5.48 0.76
N SER A 457 13.75 5.91 -0.28
CA SER A 457 12.55 6.72 -0.24
C SER A 457 11.43 6.12 -1.08
N SER A 458 10.18 6.50 -0.78
CA SER A 458 8.97 5.99 -1.42
C SER A 458 8.16 7.10 -2.04
N SER A 459 7.56 6.79 -3.18
CA SER A 459 6.71 7.69 -3.95
C SER A 459 5.24 7.26 -3.96
N VAL A 460 4.94 5.98 -3.83
CA VAL A 460 3.59 5.44 -3.99
C VAL A 460 3.19 4.60 -2.78
N TYR A 461 1.98 4.84 -2.30
CA TYR A 461 1.41 4.12 -1.18
C TYR A 461 0.01 3.59 -1.51
N MET A 462 -0.29 2.38 -1.05
CA MET A 462 -1.63 1.83 -1.07
C MET A 462 -2.27 2.02 0.31
N ILE A 463 -3.41 2.71 0.34
CA ILE A 463 -4.18 3.02 1.54
C ILE A 463 -5.42 2.14 1.54
N SER A 464 -5.46 1.11 2.38
CA SER A 464 -6.66 0.32 2.65
C SER A 464 -7.31 0.84 3.92
N SER A 465 -8.32 1.69 3.76
CA SER A 465 -9.03 2.35 4.86
C SER A 465 -10.38 1.70 5.09
N ARG A 466 -10.56 1.10 6.27
CA ARG A 466 -11.83 0.51 6.72
C ARG A 466 -12.55 1.47 7.65
N GLY A 467 -13.67 2.00 7.18
CA GLY A 467 -14.55 2.86 7.96
C GLY A 467 -15.63 2.06 8.66
N ARG A 468 -15.94 2.41 9.90
CA ARG A 468 -16.99 1.78 10.71
C ARG A 468 -17.93 2.82 11.28
N ALA A 469 -19.24 2.67 11.03
CA ALA A 469 -20.27 3.55 11.56
C ALA A 469 -20.45 3.34 13.07
N THR A 470 -20.43 4.43 13.84
CA THR A 470 -20.61 4.39 15.31
C THR A 470 -21.97 3.82 15.72
N THR A 471 -23.01 4.07 14.94
CA THR A 471 -24.40 3.75 15.32
C THR A 471 -24.77 2.28 15.14
N SER A 472 -24.25 1.61 14.11
CA SER A 472 -24.64 0.23 13.78
C SER A 472 -23.46 -0.73 13.71
N GLY A 473 -22.23 -0.22 13.68
CA GLY A 473 -21.05 -1.02 13.40
C GLY A 473 -20.93 -1.48 11.95
N ALA A 474 -21.72 -0.95 11.02
CA ALA A 474 -21.58 -1.22 9.59
C ALA A 474 -20.19 -0.78 9.12
N GLU A 475 -19.56 -1.60 8.30
CA GLU A 475 -18.21 -1.36 7.78
C GLU A 475 -18.24 -1.15 6.27
N THR A 476 -17.33 -0.33 5.79
CA THR A 476 -17.05 -0.13 4.36
C THR A 476 -15.54 0.10 4.22
N GLU A 477 -14.96 -0.46 3.19
CA GLU A 477 -13.54 -0.29 2.89
C GLU A 477 -13.35 0.56 1.64
N ILE A 478 -12.31 1.40 1.64
CA ILE A 478 -11.82 2.14 0.48
C ILE A 478 -10.36 1.80 0.30
N VAL A 479 -10.00 1.35 -0.90
CA VAL A 479 -8.60 1.13 -1.28
C VAL A 479 -8.21 2.20 -2.27
N ALA A 480 -7.18 2.98 -1.94
CA ALA A 480 -6.64 4.03 -2.80
C ALA A 480 -5.12 3.85 -2.97
N VAL A 481 -4.65 3.88 -4.21
CA VAL A 481 -3.20 3.96 -4.51
C VAL A 481 -2.88 5.42 -4.81
N VAL A 482 -1.94 5.98 -4.07
CA VAL A 482 -1.62 7.41 -4.14
C VAL A 482 -0.15 7.63 -4.47
N ASP A 483 0.11 8.60 -5.35
CA ASP A 483 1.44 9.02 -5.80
C ASP A 483 1.79 10.38 -5.19
N ARG A 484 2.85 10.40 -4.38
CA ARG A 484 3.41 11.61 -3.76
C ARG A 484 4.70 12.11 -4.42
N SER A 485 5.07 11.56 -5.57
CA SER A 485 6.31 11.98 -6.27
C SER A 485 6.30 13.45 -6.67
N GLU A 486 5.12 14.03 -6.83
CA GLU A 486 4.87 15.45 -7.10
C GLU A 486 3.80 15.99 -6.17
N SER A 487 3.72 17.31 -5.99
CA SER A 487 2.63 17.99 -5.29
C SER A 487 1.71 18.68 -6.31
N PRO A 488 0.38 18.53 -6.19
CA PRO A 488 -0.36 17.79 -5.18
C PRO A 488 -0.25 16.26 -5.35
N VAL A 489 -0.39 15.52 -4.23
CA VAL A 489 -0.49 14.05 -4.24
C VAL A 489 -1.64 13.61 -5.15
N ARG A 490 -1.36 12.62 -6.00
CA ARG A 490 -2.32 12.15 -7.01
C ARG A 490 -2.88 10.78 -6.61
N ILE A 491 -4.17 10.58 -6.80
CA ILE A 491 -4.78 9.26 -6.69
C ILE A 491 -4.62 8.57 -8.04
N LEU A 492 -3.90 7.44 -8.05
CA LEU A 492 -3.67 6.61 -9.25
C LEU A 492 -4.80 5.61 -9.43
N GLU A 493 -5.27 5.02 -8.33
CA GLU A 493 -6.34 4.04 -8.30
C GLU A 493 -7.24 4.32 -7.10
N TYR A 494 -8.55 4.12 -7.27
CA TYR A 494 -9.52 4.28 -6.21
C TYR A 494 -10.61 3.22 -6.37
N ARG A 495 -10.76 2.35 -5.38
CA ARG A 495 -11.73 1.27 -5.35
C ARG A 495 -12.63 1.40 -4.13
N GLU A 496 -13.94 1.35 -4.36
CA GLU A 496 -14.97 1.19 -3.33
C GLU A 496 -15.75 -0.09 -3.66
N PRO A 497 -16.01 -0.98 -2.68
CA PRO A 497 -16.78 -2.21 -2.88
C PRO A 497 -18.26 -1.94 -3.12
#